data_b64b67fb8afda6363223693212ab0f4b
#
_entry.id   b64b67fb8afda6363223693212ab0f4b
#
_cell.length_a   1.000
_cell.length_b   1.000
_cell.length_c   1.000
_cell.angle_alpha   90.00
_cell.angle_beta   90.00
_cell.angle_gamma   90.00
#
_symmetry.space_group_name_H-M   'P 1'
#
loop_
_entity.id
_entity.type
_entity.pdbx_description
1 polymer ?
#
loop_
_entity_poly.entity_id
_entity_poly.type
_entity_poly.pdbx_seq_one_letter_code
_entity_poly.pdbx_strand_id
1 'polypeptide(L)'
;MFWRLGCAATVLLWSASAAPADSINIDGVTRTFTVKLPKARPAPLVVVLHGNTQTGEDMISRTSWPQLARRENIGLVFPDGLNRAWADLRSNSKRALRTPPAGTDDVGFIARLVEKFVGDGSADPKRIYVTGVSNGGAMTMTMVCERADLFAAAASVIINLTDEFAAACHPSRPVPILMMNGTADPLVPYRGGRGSSRFAADGFWSTEKTLDFWRHVNGCDGQDSASVDLADSDHDDTTTVTRIESRCPRGGDVVLYRINDGGHRMPGSFSDARFPRAVDFMLGPQNHDIDGAEVIWGFFRRFP
;
A
#
# COMPACT_ATOMS: atom_id res chain seq x y z
N MET A 1 53.41 -45.40 5.57
CA MET A 1 52.40 -45.25 6.65
C MET A 1 52.11 -43.75 6.77
N PHE A 2 51.18 -43.24 5.94
CA PHE A 2 50.87 -41.83 5.90
C PHE A 2 49.45 -41.58 6.45
N TRP A 3 49.38 -40.91 7.60
CA TRP A 3 48.10 -40.49 8.22
C TRP A 3 47.66 -39.17 7.55
N ARG A 4 46.46 -39.20 6.99
CA ARG A 4 45.75 -37.99 6.52
C ARG A 4 44.89 -37.46 7.69
N LEU A 5 45.21 -36.32 8.20
CA LEU A 5 44.34 -35.54 9.09
C LEU A 5 43.27 -34.84 8.25
N GLY A 6 42.01 -35.25 8.45
CA GLY A 6 40.84 -34.61 7.89
C GLY A 6 40.43 -33.44 8.79
N CYS A 7 40.53 -32.20 8.30
CA CYS A 7 39.90 -31.05 8.93
C CYS A 7 38.40 -31.05 8.63
N ALA A 8 37.59 -31.29 9.64
CA ALA A 8 36.13 -31.06 9.57
C ALA A 8 35.87 -29.57 9.77
N ALA A 9 35.44 -28.89 8.71
CA ALA A 9 34.97 -27.52 8.79
C ALA A 9 33.54 -27.51 9.31
N THR A 10 33.35 -27.05 10.56
CA THR A 10 32.04 -26.83 11.15
C THR A 10 31.45 -25.54 10.56
N VAL A 11 30.49 -25.65 9.67
CA VAL A 11 29.72 -24.52 9.17
C VAL A 11 28.70 -24.13 10.25
N LEU A 12 28.96 -23.05 10.95
CA LEU A 12 28.00 -22.39 11.83
C LEU A 12 26.96 -21.68 10.97
N LEU A 13 25.78 -22.29 10.83
CA LEU A 13 24.60 -21.63 10.27
C LEU A 13 24.10 -20.58 11.27
N TRP A 14 24.39 -19.33 11.00
CA TRP A 14 23.78 -18.22 11.72
C TRP A 14 22.35 -18.08 11.20
N SER A 15 21.39 -18.61 11.95
CA SER A 15 19.98 -18.28 11.76
C SER A 15 19.79 -16.82 12.23
N ALA A 16 19.60 -15.91 11.27
CA ALA A 16 19.13 -14.55 11.57
C ALA A 16 17.70 -14.70 12.13
N SER A 17 17.56 -14.66 13.46
CA SER A 17 16.26 -14.54 14.10
C SER A 17 15.68 -13.18 13.72
N ALA A 18 14.53 -13.17 13.04
CA ALA A 18 13.76 -11.94 12.85
C ALA A 18 13.47 -11.34 14.23
N ALA A 19 13.67 -10.05 14.39
CA ALA A 19 13.29 -9.36 15.62
C ALA A 19 11.78 -9.58 15.85
N PRO A 20 11.34 -9.84 17.10
CA PRO A 20 9.93 -10.03 17.38
C PRO A 20 9.15 -8.77 16.97
N ALA A 21 7.97 -8.96 16.37
CA ALA A 21 7.08 -7.86 16.05
C ALA A 21 6.66 -7.14 17.34
N ASP A 22 6.56 -5.82 17.27
CA ASP A 22 5.98 -5.03 18.36
C ASP A 22 4.48 -5.33 18.48
N SER A 23 3.90 -5.05 19.64
CA SER A 23 2.46 -5.25 19.85
C SER A 23 1.82 -4.13 20.66
N ILE A 24 0.51 -3.95 20.43
CA ILE A 24 -0.35 -3.03 21.18
C ILE A 24 -1.67 -3.74 21.46
N ASN A 25 -2.24 -3.51 22.65
CA ASN A 25 -3.57 -4.01 22.97
C ASN A 25 -4.61 -2.95 22.60
N ILE A 26 -5.59 -3.34 21.80
CA ILE A 26 -6.74 -2.52 21.41
C ILE A 26 -8.00 -3.25 21.88
N ASP A 27 -8.66 -2.71 22.88
CA ASP A 27 -9.90 -3.23 23.44
C ASP A 27 -9.87 -4.74 23.75
N GLY A 28 -8.76 -5.19 24.34
CA GLY A 28 -8.54 -6.60 24.71
C GLY A 28 -7.96 -7.47 23.59
N VAL A 29 -7.81 -6.95 22.36
CA VAL A 29 -7.21 -7.65 21.22
C VAL A 29 -5.76 -7.24 21.06
N THR A 30 -4.83 -8.20 21.10
CA THR A 30 -3.42 -7.94 20.78
C THR A 30 -3.25 -7.79 19.28
N ARG A 31 -2.71 -6.64 18.86
CA ARG A 31 -2.39 -6.33 17.46
C ARG A 31 -0.87 -6.20 17.32
N THR A 32 -0.34 -6.76 16.24
CA THR A 32 1.09 -6.75 15.95
C THR A 32 1.45 -5.76 14.85
N PHE A 33 2.68 -5.28 14.86
CA PHE A 33 3.24 -4.41 13.84
C PHE A 33 4.77 -4.47 13.89
N THR A 34 5.42 -4.14 12.79
CA THR A 34 6.85 -3.89 12.75
C THR A 34 7.10 -2.40 12.55
N VAL A 35 8.04 -1.83 13.28
CA VAL A 35 8.40 -0.42 13.15
C VAL A 35 9.88 -0.25 12.81
N LYS A 36 10.17 0.72 11.94
CA LYS A 36 11.53 1.15 11.59
C LYS A 36 11.59 2.66 11.71
N LEU A 37 12.20 3.16 12.78
CA LEU A 37 12.31 4.59 13.04
C LEU A 37 13.72 5.09 12.73
N PRO A 38 13.86 6.27 12.12
CA PRO A 38 15.16 6.88 11.90
C PRO A 38 15.76 7.44 13.21
N LYS A 39 17.03 7.82 13.18
CA LYS A 39 17.69 8.41 14.35
C LYS A 39 17.24 9.84 14.63
N ALA A 40 17.09 10.65 13.57
CA ALA A 40 16.62 12.03 13.70
C ALA A 40 15.09 12.05 13.84
N ARG A 41 14.57 12.62 14.92
CA ARG A 41 13.14 12.68 15.26
C ARG A 41 12.79 14.08 15.77
N PRO A 42 11.53 14.52 15.65
CA PRO A 42 10.41 13.84 14.99
C PRO A 42 10.64 13.71 13.46
N ALA A 43 10.19 12.61 12.88
CA ALA A 43 10.37 12.31 11.46
C ALA A 43 9.01 12.15 10.74
N PRO A 44 8.95 12.27 9.40
CA PRO A 44 7.79 11.81 8.65
C PRO A 44 7.51 10.35 8.97
N LEU A 45 6.24 9.96 9.07
CA LEU A 45 5.82 8.59 9.31
C LEU A 45 4.95 8.08 8.17
N VAL A 46 5.30 6.93 7.60
CA VAL A 46 4.48 6.24 6.61
C VAL A 46 3.96 4.94 7.20
N VAL A 47 2.63 4.79 7.23
CA VAL A 47 1.96 3.54 7.55
C VAL A 47 1.79 2.75 6.26
N VAL A 48 2.35 1.53 6.20
CA VAL A 48 2.40 0.69 4.98
C VAL A 48 1.56 -0.56 5.20
N LEU A 49 0.41 -0.64 4.53
CA LEU A 49 -0.61 -1.68 4.72
C LEU A 49 -0.46 -2.80 3.68
N HIS A 50 -0.39 -4.03 4.16
CA HIS A 50 -0.24 -5.22 3.33
C HIS A 50 -1.53 -5.60 2.58
N GLY A 51 -1.40 -6.37 1.49
CA GLY A 51 -2.52 -6.96 0.78
C GLY A 51 -3.15 -8.15 1.52
N ASN A 52 -4.29 -8.65 1.00
CA ASN A 52 -4.93 -9.84 1.54
C ASN A 52 -3.96 -11.04 1.50
N THR A 53 -3.95 -11.86 2.54
CA THR A 53 -3.05 -13.00 2.77
C THR A 53 -1.60 -12.67 3.12
N GLN A 54 -1.21 -11.40 3.08
CA GLN A 54 0.13 -10.91 3.40
C GLN A 54 0.23 -10.46 4.87
N THR A 55 1.42 -10.01 5.24
CA THR A 55 1.78 -9.44 6.54
C THR A 55 2.60 -8.17 6.35
N GLY A 56 2.87 -7.43 7.43
CA GLY A 56 3.80 -6.31 7.42
C GLY A 56 5.20 -6.72 6.98
N GLU A 57 5.67 -7.92 7.37
CA GLU A 57 6.98 -8.46 6.96
C GLU A 57 7.06 -8.72 5.44
N ASP A 58 5.94 -9.12 4.81
CA ASP A 58 5.89 -9.23 3.35
C ASP A 58 6.12 -7.86 2.69
N MET A 59 5.58 -6.77 3.25
CA MET A 59 5.81 -5.42 2.72
C MET A 59 7.26 -4.97 2.92
N ILE A 60 7.88 -5.35 4.04
CA ILE A 60 9.30 -5.08 4.30
C ILE A 60 10.21 -5.78 3.29
N SER A 61 9.94 -7.06 3.02
CA SER A 61 10.81 -7.89 2.19
C SER A 61 10.61 -7.71 0.69
N ARG A 62 9.41 -7.24 0.27
CA ARG A 62 9.02 -7.17 -1.15
C ARG A 62 9.00 -5.77 -1.73
N THR A 63 9.28 -4.74 -0.96
CA THR A 63 9.28 -3.35 -1.43
C THR A 63 10.57 -2.64 -1.06
N SER A 64 10.86 -1.56 -1.76
CA SER A 64 12.03 -0.69 -1.50
C SER A 64 11.82 0.26 -0.31
N TRP A 65 10.68 0.23 0.39
CA TRP A 65 10.38 1.08 1.54
C TRP A 65 11.53 1.14 2.58
N PRO A 66 12.14 0.00 3.01
CA PRO A 66 13.20 0.05 4.01
C PRO A 66 14.47 0.75 3.53
N GLN A 67 14.82 0.62 2.25
CA GLN A 67 15.98 1.27 1.63
C GLN A 67 15.74 2.78 1.52
N LEU A 68 14.56 3.16 1.01
CA LEU A 68 14.11 4.53 0.89
C LEU A 68 14.09 5.24 2.25
N ALA A 69 13.52 4.61 3.27
CA ALA A 69 13.40 5.17 4.61
C ALA A 69 14.76 5.52 5.24
N ARG A 70 15.77 4.68 5.02
CA ARG A 70 17.14 4.97 5.49
C ARG A 70 17.75 6.18 4.80
N ARG A 71 17.49 6.36 3.51
CA ARG A 71 18.02 7.46 2.70
C ARG A 71 17.33 8.79 3.01
N GLU A 72 16.00 8.75 3.20
CA GLU A 72 15.14 9.94 3.31
C GLU A 72 14.78 10.30 4.77
N ASN A 73 15.31 9.57 5.77
CA ASN A 73 15.01 9.76 7.20
C ASN A 73 13.50 9.64 7.51
N ILE A 74 12.84 8.58 7.02
CA ILE A 74 11.42 8.31 7.19
C ILE A 74 11.21 7.24 8.26
N GLY A 75 10.24 7.42 9.14
CA GLY A 75 9.69 6.37 9.99
C GLY A 75 8.70 5.51 9.17
N LEU A 76 8.80 4.20 9.33
CA LEU A 76 7.88 3.24 8.72
C LEU A 76 7.19 2.41 9.79
N VAL A 77 5.89 2.23 9.64
CA VAL A 77 5.09 1.28 10.43
C VAL A 77 4.42 0.30 9.48
N PHE A 78 4.61 -0.98 9.74
CA PHE A 78 4.02 -2.09 8.99
C PHE A 78 3.10 -2.87 9.92
N PRO A 79 1.83 -2.47 10.06
CA PRO A 79 0.90 -3.18 10.93
C PRO A 79 0.39 -4.47 10.27
N ASP A 80 -0.03 -5.44 11.11
CA ASP A 80 -0.64 -6.69 10.67
C ASP A 80 -2.17 -6.64 10.84
N GLY A 81 -2.88 -6.86 9.76
CA GLY A 81 -4.32 -7.10 9.77
C GLY A 81 -4.64 -8.46 10.41
N LEU A 82 -5.70 -8.53 11.22
CA LEU A 82 -6.15 -9.80 11.79
C LEU A 82 -6.51 -10.79 10.69
N ASN A 83 -6.12 -12.03 10.88
CA ASN A 83 -6.26 -13.09 9.88
C ASN A 83 -5.65 -12.72 8.51
N ARG A 84 -4.64 -11.85 8.49
CA ARG A 84 -3.93 -11.37 7.29
C ARG A 84 -4.88 -10.66 6.30
N ALA A 85 -5.81 -9.86 6.84
CA ALA A 85 -6.80 -9.09 6.09
C ALA A 85 -7.20 -7.84 6.86
N TRP A 86 -7.72 -6.82 6.17
CA TRP A 86 -8.22 -5.57 6.71
C TRP A 86 -9.74 -5.48 6.59
N ALA A 87 -10.38 -4.98 7.64
CA ALA A 87 -11.79 -4.60 7.67
C ALA A 87 -11.96 -3.20 7.06
N ASP A 88 -11.97 -3.15 5.74
CA ASP A 88 -12.21 -1.92 4.99
C ASP A 88 -13.72 -1.66 4.78
N LEU A 89 -14.10 -0.49 4.21
CA LEU A 89 -15.50 -0.11 3.98
C LEU A 89 -16.28 -1.00 3.00
N ARG A 90 -15.66 -2.04 2.44
CA ARG A 90 -16.34 -3.06 1.64
C ARG A 90 -16.90 -4.13 2.57
N SER A 91 -18.04 -3.89 3.20
CA SER A 91 -18.61 -4.69 4.29
C SER A 91 -18.86 -6.16 3.95
N ASN A 92 -18.85 -6.55 2.68
CA ASN A 92 -19.25 -7.88 2.20
C ASN A 92 -18.20 -8.61 1.35
N SER A 93 -16.92 -8.40 1.56
CA SER A 93 -15.89 -9.22 0.89
C SER A 93 -15.89 -10.69 1.37
N LYS A 94 -17.08 -11.28 1.57
CA LYS A 94 -17.27 -12.69 1.96
C LYS A 94 -16.58 -13.71 1.06
N ARG A 95 -15.96 -13.24 -0.03
CA ARG A 95 -15.21 -14.03 -1.01
C ARG A 95 -13.72 -13.74 -1.04
N ALA A 96 -13.20 -12.83 -0.19
CA ALA A 96 -11.76 -12.68 -0.03
C ALA A 96 -11.14 -14.00 0.46
N LEU A 97 -9.88 -14.27 0.11
CA LEU A 97 -9.16 -15.47 0.57
C LEU A 97 -9.04 -15.48 2.09
N ARG A 98 -8.94 -14.30 2.69
CA ARG A 98 -8.95 -14.07 4.12
C ARG A 98 -9.90 -12.93 4.43
N THR A 99 -10.59 -13.04 5.55
CA THR A 99 -11.45 -11.98 6.10
C THR A 99 -11.07 -11.76 7.56
N PRO A 100 -11.05 -10.52 8.05
CA PRO A 100 -10.87 -10.28 9.47
C PRO A 100 -12.06 -10.83 10.26
N PRO A 101 -11.90 -11.11 11.56
CA PRO A 101 -13.03 -11.43 12.44
C PRO A 101 -14.09 -10.34 12.40
N ALA A 102 -15.36 -10.73 12.61
CA ALA A 102 -16.45 -9.76 12.69
C ALA A 102 -16.22 -8.78 13.84
N GLY A 103 -16.51 -7.50 13.61
CA GLY A 103 -16.30 -6.43 14.61
C GLY A 103 -14.84 -5.98 14.76
N THR A 104 -13.94 -6.40 13.86
CA THR A 104 -12.56 -5.89 13.85
C THR A 104 -12.54 -4.41 13.57
N ASP A 105 -11.95 -3.62 14.48
CA ASP A 105 -11.68 -2.19 14.30
C ASP A 105 -10.24 -1.95 13.85
N ASP A 106 -10.03 -1.99 12.52
CA ASP A 106 -8.72 -1.67 11.93
C ASP A 106 -8.49 -0.16 11.82
N VAL A 107 -9.56 0.65 11.74
CA VAL A 107 -9.47 2.11 11.76
C VAL A 107 -8.92 2.58 13.10
N GLY A 108 -9.50 2.12 14.20
CA GLY A 108 -9.02 2.43 15.55
C GLY A 108 -7.60 1.93 15.78
N PHE A 109 -7.26 0.73 15.31
CA PHE A 109 -5.89 0.19 15.43
C PHE A 109 -4.86 1.08 14.74
N ILE A 110 -5.07 1.43 13.47
CA ILE A 110 -4.13 2.28 12.71
C ILE A 110 -4.05 3.68 13.34
N ALA A 111 -5.18 4.25 13.76
CA ALA A 111 -5.21 5.54 14.45
C ALA A 111 -4.38 5.52 15.74
N ARG A 112 -4.52 4.48 16.57
CA ARG A 112 -3.74 4.30 17.81
C ARG A 112 -2.25 4.16 17.56
N LEU A 113 -1.83 3.52 16.45
CA LEU A 113 -0.42 3.49 16.08
C LEU A 113 0.12 4.89 15.73
N VAL A 114 -0.63 5.66 14.95
CA VAL A 114 -0.26 7.06 14.65
C VAL A 114 -0.16 7.88 15.93
N GLU A 115 -1.19 7.84 16.78
CA GLU A 115 -1.25 8.56 18.06
C GLU A 115 -0.07 8.20 18.96
N LYS A 116 0.30 6.91 19.01
CA LYS A 116 1.46 6.43 19.78
C LYS A 116 2.74 7.09 19.32
N PHE A 117 3.05 7.06 18.01
CA PHE A 117 4.32 7.59 17.50
C PHE A 117 4.39 9.12 17.45
N VAL A 118 3.25 9.79 17.37
CA VAL A 118 3.15 11.25 17.58
C VAL A 118 3.35 11.58 19.06
N GLY A 119 2.68 10.86 19.95
CA GLY A 119 2.71 11.12 21.40
C GLY A 119 4.08 10.87 22.04
N ASP A 120 4.86 9.90 21.53
CA ASP A 120 6.23 9.64 22.02
C ASP A 120 7.31 10.49 21.31
N GLY A 121 6.91 11.42 20.43
CA GLY A 121 7.82 12.33 19.72
C GLY A 121 8.60 11.67 18.58
N SER A 122 8.26 10.46 18.18
CA SER A 122 8.93 9.76 17.07
C SER A 122 8.48 10.27 15.71
N ALA A 123 7.18 10.65 15.59
CA ALA A 123 6.59 11.12 14.33
C ALA A 123 6.20 12.59 14.40
N ASP A 124 6.38 13.28 13.28
CA ASP A 124 5.90 14.65 13.08
C ASP A 124 4.39 14.61 12.76
N PRO A 125 3.51 15.18 13.59
CA PRO A 125 2.06 15.12 13.40
C PRO A 125 1.58 15.74 12.09
N LYS A 126 2.37 16.59 11.46
CA LYS A 126 2.04 17.21 10.17
C LYS A 126 2.44 16.35 8.97
N ARG A 127 3.30 15.35 9.18
CA ARG A 127 3.88 14.51 8.12
C ARG A 127 3.59 13.03 8.34
N ILE A 128 2.30 12.72 8.50
CA ILE A 128 1.80 11.35 8.63
C ILE A 128 1.15 10.95 7.30
N TYR A 129 1.54 9.80 6.78
CA TYR A 129 1.09 9.30 5.50
C TYR A 129 0.64 7.84 5.61
N VAL A 130 -0.26 7.42 4.72
CA VAL A 130 -0.72 6.03 4.66
C VAL A 130 -0.68 5.53 3.22
N THR A 131 -0.22 4.30 3.05
CA THR A 131 -0.24 3.60 1.77
C THR A 131 -0.50 2.12 1.95
N GLY A 132 -1.00 1.47 0.91
CA GLY A 132 -1.21 0.04 0.94
C GLY A 132 -1.55 -0.54 -0.42
N VAL A 133 -1.44 -1.87 -0.52
CA VAL A 133 -1.66 -2.62 -1.75
C VAL A 133 -2.94 -3.46 -1.65
N SER A 134 -3.74 -3.50 -2.71
CA SER A 134 -4.95 -4.35 -2.81
C SER A 134 -5.92 -4.12 -1.62
N ASN A 135 -6.18 -5.10 -0.76
CA ASN A 135 -6.96 -4.91 0.47
C ASN A 135 -6.37 -3.83 1.40
N GLY A 136 -5.03 -3.73 1.51
CA GLY A 136 -4.37 -2.62 2.21
C GLY A 136 -4.58 -1.27 1.51
N GLY A 137 -4.69 -1.25 0.19
CA GLY A 137 -5.07 -0.06 -0.57
C GLY A 137 -6.53 0.36 -0.30
N ALA A 138 -7.46 -0.60 -0.18
CA ALA A 138 -8.82 -0.32 0.26
C ALA A 138 -8.85 0.22 1.70
N MET A 139 -8.05 -0.37 2.60
CA MET A 139 -7.91 0.14 3.97
C MET A 139 -7.27 1.54 4.00
N THR A 140 -6.32 1.84 3.11
CA THR A 140 -5.78 3.20 2.93
C THR A 140 -6.89 4.21 2.59
N MET A 141 -7.73 3.88 1.62
CA MET A 141 -8.89 4.72 1.27
C MET A 141 -9.88 4.83 2.43
N THR A 142 -10.12 3.73 3.18
CA THR A 142 -10.94 3.74 4.40
C THR A 142 -10.39 4.71 5.43
N MET A 143 -9.08 4.72 5.67
CA MET A 143 -8.46 5.69 6.59
C MET A 143 -8.65 7.13 6.14
N VAL A 144 -8.60 7.41 4.84
CA VAL A 144 -8.91 8.75 4.30
C VAL A 144 -10.38 9.11 4.54
N CYS A 145 -11.31 8.17 4.39
CA CYS A 145 -12.74 8.43 4.59
C CYS A 145 -13.08 8.68 6.06
N GLU A 146 -12.53 7.87 6.97
CA GLU A 146 -12.89 7.85 8.39
C GLU A 146 -12.00 8.78 9.26
N ARG A 147 -10.74 8.95 8.88
CA ARG A 147 -9.72 9.65 9.66
C ARG A 147 -8.85 10.56 8.79
N ALA A 148 -9.50 11.34 7.89
CA ALA A 148 -8.81 12.36 7.08
C ALA A 148 -7.95 13.31 7.93
N ASP A 149 -8.33 13.53 9.20
CA ASP A 149 -7.62 14.38 10.16
C ASP A 149 -6.17 13.96 10.42
N LEU A 150 -5.86 12.66 10.30
CA LEU A 150 -4.56 12.11 10.64
C LEU A 150 -3.52 12.22 9.52
N PHE A 151 -3.92 12.28 8.25
CA PHE A 151 -3.00 12.04 7.13
C PHE A 151 -2.77 13.27 6.26
N ALA A 152 -1.51 13.64 6.06
CA ALA A 152 -1.12 14.69 5.14
C ALA A 152 -1.36 14.30 3.67
N ALA A 153 -1.15 13.03 3.33
CA ALA A 153 -1.48 12.45 2.03
C ALA A 153 -1.63 10.92 2.12
N ALA A 154 -2.24 10.31 1.09
CA ALA A 154 -2.44 8.88 1.00
C ALA A 154 -2.06 8.33 -0.39
N ALA A 155 -1.71 7.03 -0.46
CA ALA A 155 -1.48 6.36 -1.73
C ALA A 155 -2.09 4.95 -1.73
N SER A 156 -2.97 4.68 -2.68
CA SER A 156 -3.67 3.41 -2.83
C SER A 156 -3.20 2.69 -4.09
N VAL A 157 -2.78 1.43 -3.94
CA VAL A 157 -2.17 0.65 -5.03
C VAL A 157 -3.04 -0.55 -5.36
N ILE A 158 -3.32 -0.76 -6.67
CA ILE A 158 -4.01 -1.92 -7.25
C ILE A 158 -5.38 -2.22 -6.63
N ILE A 159 -6.21 -1.19 -6.45
CA ILE A 159 -7.59 -1.33 -5.96
C ILE A 159 -8.48 -0.24 -6.55
N ASN A 160 -9.75 -0.53 -6.69
CA ASN A 160 -10.80 0.40 -7.07
C ASN A 160 -11.92 0.41 -6.03
N LEU A 161 -12.76 1.43 -6.05
CA LEU A 161 -13.94 1.53 -5.21
C LEU A 161 -15.04 0.54 -5.65
N THR A 162 -16.00 0.35 -4.76
CA THR A 162 -17.29 -0.29 -5.01
C THR A 162 -18.41 0.71 -4.73
N ASP A 163 -19.64 0.44 -5.15
CA ASP A 163 -20.78 1.30 -4.83
C ASP A 163 -20.96 1.45 -3.32
N GLU A 164 -20.81 0.37 -2.57
CA GLU A 164 -20.93 0.34 -1.12
C GLU A 164 -19.86 1.19 -0.44
N PHE A 165 -18.59 1.04 -0.87
CA PHE A 165 -17.50 1.84 -0.35
C PHE A 165 -17.74 3.34 -0.59
N ALA A 166 -18.10 3.70 -1.81
CA ALA A 166 -18.34 5.10 -2.16
C ALA A 166 -19.50 5.73 -1.39
N ALA A 167 -20.56 4.95 -1.14
CA ALA A 167 -21.70 5.40 -0.35
C ALA A 167 -21.37 5.64 1.12
N ALA A 168 -20.36 4.95 1.67
CA ALA A 168 -19.91 5.08 3.06
C ALA A 168 -18.78 6.10 3.24
N CYS A 169 -18.13 6.56 2.18
CA CYS A 169 -16.93 7.38 2.25
C CYS A 169 -17.24 8.88 2.25
N HIS A 170 -17.06 9.54 3.41
CA HIS A 170 -17.32 10.98 3.60
C HIS A 170 -16.17 11.65 4.38
N PRO A 171 -15.00 11.87 3.75
CA PRO A 171 -13.85 12.46 4.45
C PRO A 171 -14.16 13.86 4.96
N SER A 172 -13.71 14.17 6.18
CA SER A 172 -13.94 15.46 6.85
C SER A 172 -13.21 16.64 6.18
N ARG A 173 -12.20 16.35 5.35
CA ARG A 173 -11.44 17.33 4.56
C ARG A 173 -10.84 16.67 3.31
N PRO A 174 -10.46 17.43 2.31
CA PRO A 174 -9.64 16.94 1.21
C PRO A 174 -8.32 16.34 1.71
N VAL A 175 -7.93 15.18 1.18
CA VAL A 175 -6.63 14.54 1.41
C VAL A 175 -6.01 14.24 0.06
N PRO A 176 -4.80 14.75 -0.24
CA PRO A 176 -4.10 14.39 -1.46
C PRO A 176 -3.99 12.88 -1.60
N ILE A 177 -4.35 12.35 -2.77
CA ILE A 177 -4.34 10.90 -2.99
C ILE A 177 -3.65 10.52 -4.29
N LEU A 178 -2.77 9.53 -4.21
CA LEU A 178 -2.15 8.88 -5.35
C LEU A 178 -2.74 7.49 -5.53
N MET A 179 -3.04 7.12 -6.76
CA MET A 179 -3.48 5.79 -7.16
C MET A 179 -2.48 5.17 -8.13
N MET A 180 -2.27 3.84 -8.05
CA MET A 180 -1.51 3.07 -9.04
C MET A 180 -2.31 1.85 -9.43
N ASN A 181 -2.75 1.74 -10.71
CA ASN A 181 -3.58 0.62 -11.16
C ASN A 181 -3.12 0.12 -12.53
N GLY A 182 -3.05 -1.22 -12.66
CA GLY A 182 -2.68 -1.91 -13.90
C GLY A 182 -3.87 -2.10 -14.85
N THR A 183 -3.68 -1.85 -16.14
CA THR A 183 -4.78 -1.98 -17.12
C THR A 183 -5.10 -3.44 -17.48
N ALA A 184 -4.18 -4.37 -17.20
CA ALA A 184 -4.36 -5.81 -17.35
C ALA A 184 -4.51 -6.55 -15.99
N ASP A 185 -4.91 -5.83 -14.93
CA ASP A 185 -5.15 -6.43 -13.61
C ASP A 185 -6.28 -7.47 -13.65
N PRO A 186 -6.00 -8.77 -13.40
CA PRO A 186 -7.00 -9.81 -13.45
C PRO A 186 -7.88 -9.88 -12.20
N LEU A 187 -7.45 -9.28 -11.08
CA LEU A 187 -8.13 -9.37 -9.79
C LEU A 187 -9.03 -8.16 -9.54
N VAL A 188 -8.53 -6.97 -9.87
CA VAL A 188 -9.25 -5.69 -9.76
C VAL A 188 -9.28 -5.05 -11.16
N PRO A 189 -10.29 -5.36 -11.98
CA PRO A 189 -10.30 -4.93 -13.37
C PRO A 189 -10.24 -3.40 -13.50
N TYR A 190 -9.31 -2.92 -14.29
CA TYR A 190 -9.13 -1.49 -14.56
C TYR A 190 -10.41 -0.82 -15.08
N ARG A 191 -11.14 -1.53 -15.95
CA ARG A 191 -12.41 -1.06 -16.54
C ARG A 191 -13.63 -1.29 -15.64
N GLY A 192 -13.39 -1.80 -14.43
CA GLY A 192 -14.46 -2.15 -13.50
C GLY A 192 -15.11 -3.50 -13.78
N GLY A 193 -16.14 -3.81 -13.00
CA GLY A 193 -16.82 -5.09 -13.06
C GLY A 193 -16.23 -6.14 -12.12
N ARG A 194 -16.58 -7.40 -12.37
CA ARG A 194 -16.07 -8.53 -11.59
C ARG A 194 -14.74 -9.00 -12.15
N GLY A 195 -13.72 -9.07 -11.31
CA GLY A 195 -12.44 -9.69 -11.70
C GLY A 195 -12.61 -11.17 -12.08
N SER A 196 -11.60 -11.72 -12.75
CA SER A 196 -11.52 -13.16 -13.04
C SER A 196 -11.47 -14.01 -11.78
N SER A 197 -11.07 -13.40 -10.67
CA SER A 197 -11.06 -14.03 -9.36
C SER A 197 -12.43 -13.94 -8.71
N ARG A 198 -12.79 -14.99 -7.98
CA ARG A 198 -14.02 -15.06 -7.16
C ARG A 198 -14.06 -14.02 -6.02
N PHE A 199 -13.09 -13.09 -5.96
CA PHE A 199 -12.83 -12.19 -4.84
C PHE A 199 -13.64 -10.89 -4.88
N ALA A 200 -14.23 -10.54 -6.00
CA ALA A 200 -15.09 -9.36 -6.14
C ALA A 200 -16.53 -9.79 -6.41
N ALA A 201 -17.28 -10.08 -5.35
CA ALA A 201 -18.69 -10.48 -5.48
C ALA A 201 -19.55 -9.39 -6.11
N ASP A 202 -19.26 -8.12 -5.79
CA ASP A 202 -20.15 -6.98 -6.02
C ASP A 202 -19.68 -6.08 -7.18
N GLY A 203 -18.53 -6.40 -7.78
CA GLY A 203 -17.93 -5.62 -8.85
C GLY A 203 -17.24 -4.35 -8.34
N PHE A 204 -16.12 -4.05 -8.98
CA PHE A 204 -15.39 -2.80 -8.76
C PHE A 204 -15.88 -1.72 -9.74
N TRP A 205 -15.75 -0.48 -9.36
CA TRP A 205 -15.78 0.63 -10.30
C TRP A 205 -14.58 0.55 -11.26
N SER A 206 -14.67 1.26 -12.39
CA SER A 206 -13.47 1.49 -13.19
C SER A 206 -12.48 2.38 -12.43
N THR A 207 -11.23 2.32 -12.80
CA THR A 207 -10.20 3.19 -12.25
C THR A 207 -10.53 4.66 -12.52
N GLU A 208 -11.05 4.98 -13.70
CA GLU A 208 -11.49 6.34 -14.04
C GLU A 208 -12.62 6.82 -13.13
N LYS A 209 -13.65 5.98 -12.91
CA LYS A 209 -14.77 6.33 -12.01
C LYS A 209 -14.26 6.52 -10.57
N THR A 210 -13.29 5.70 -10.13
CA THR A 210 -12.66 5.84 -8.81
C THR A 210 -11.83 7.13 -8.73
N LEU A 211 -11.10 7.46 -9.79
CA LEU A 211 -10.34 8.71 -9.89
C LEU A 211 -11.27 9.93 -9.82
N ASP A 212 -12.36 9.92 -10.57
CA ASP A 212 -13.34 11.00 -10.60
C ASP A 212 -14.04 11.18 -9.25
N PHE A 213 -14.30 10.09 -8.51
CA PHE A 213 -14.79 10.17 -7.14
C PHE A 213 -13.83 10.96 -6.23
N TRP A 214 -12.54 10.65 -6.24
CA TRP A 214 -11.55 11.36 -5.45
C TRP A 214 -11.36 12.81 -5.90
N ARG A 215 -11.44 13.06 -7.20
CA ARG A 215 -11.45 14.43 -7.75
C ARG A 215 -12.63 15.23 -7.22
N HIS A 216 -13.82 14.66 -7.24
CA HIS A 216 -15.02 15.29 -6.71
C HIS A 216 -14.90 15.55 -5.20
N VAL A 217 -14.54 14.54 -4.42
CA VAL A 217 -14.36 14.65 -2.96
C VAL A 217 -13.33 15.72 -2.59
N ASN A 218 -12.25 15.83 -3.34
CA ASN A 218 -11.18 16.80 -3.10
C ASN A 218 -11.46 18.19 -3.73
N GLY A 219 -12.57 18.34 -4.43
CA GLY A 219 -12.99 19.62 -5.03
C GLY A 219 -12.19 19.99 -6.28
N CYS A 220 -11.82 19.01 -7.08
CA CYS A 220 -11.15 19.19 -8.37
C CYS A 220 -12.14 19.26 -9.55
N ASP A 221 -13.44 19.41 -9.31
CA ASP A 221 -14.43 19.46 -10.37
C ASP A 221 -14.11 20.59 -11.35
N GLY A 222 -14.14 20.29 -12.64
CA GLY A 222 -13.85 21.24 -13.71
C GLY A 222 -12.38 21.63 -13.86
N GLN A 223 -11.46 21.00 -13.13
CA GLN A 223 -10.02 21.19 -13.30
C GLN A 223 -9.48 20.28 -14.40
N ASP A 224 -8.60 20.81 -15.24
CA ASP A 224 -7.88 20.03 -16.24
C ASP A 224 -6.90 19.06 -15.57
N SER A 225 -6.76 17.89 -16.17
CA SER A 225 -5.74 16.91 -15.78
C SER A 225 -4.56 16.94 -16.75
N ALA A 226 -3.36 17.04 -16.21
CA ALA A 226 -2.15 16.83 -17.01
C ALA A 226 -1.90 15.33 -17.17
N SER A 227 -1.63 14.88 -18.38
CA SER A 227 -1.26 13.50 -18.68
C SER A 227 0.12 13.45 -19.32
N VAL A 228 0.99 12.59 -18.79
CA VAL A 228 2.37 12.45 -19.27
C VAL A 228 2.73 10.96 -19.29
N ASP A 229 3.18 10.46 -20.43
CA ASP A 229 3.78 9.15 -20.54
C ASP A 229 5.22 9.23 -19.99
N LEU A 230 5.56 8.34 -19.08
CA LEU A 230 6.90 8.23 -18.54
C LEU A 230 7.81 7.44 -19.49
N ALA A 231 9.11 7.59 -19.32
CA ALA A 231 10.08 6.81 -20.10
C ALA A 231 9.90 5.31 -19.82
N ASP A 232 9.82 4.53 -20.87
CA ASP A 232 9.93 3.08 -20.83
C ASP A 232 11.42 2.76 -20.66
N SER A 233 11.83 2.41 -19.47
CA SER A 233 13.23 2.18 -19.09
C SER A 233 13.60 0.70 -19.01
N ASP A 234 12.62 -0.18 -18.86
CA ASP A 234 12.78 -1.63 -18.85
C ASP A 234 12.03 -2.25 -20.04
N HIS A 235 12.69 -2.29 -21.19
CA HIS A 235 12.14 -2.86 -22.43
C HIS A 235 11.94 -4.39 -22.40
N ASP A 236 12.34 -5.07 -21.33
CA ASP A 236 12.14 -6.51 -21.15
C ASP A 236 10.78 -6.84 -20.55
N ASP A 237 10.13 -5.90 -19.88
CA ASP A 237 8.73 -6.00 -19.49
C ASP A 237 7.82 -5.45 -20.60
N THR A 238 6.56 -5.83 -20.63
CA THR A 238 5.60 -5.43 -21.67
C THR A 238 4.76 -4.23 -21.26
N THR A 239 5.14 -3.54 -20.20
CA THR A 239 4.32 -2.52 -19.58
C THR A 239 4.91 -1.12 -19.77
N THR A 240 4.08 -0.09 -19.72
CA THR A 240 4.50 1.31 -19.71
C THR A 240 3.70 2.08 -18.67
N VAL A 241 4.10 3.30 -18.36
CA VAL A 241 3.46 4.11 -17.32
C VAL A 241 2.99 5.46 -17.86
N THR A 242 1.70 5.75 -17.65
CA THR A 242 1.15 7.09 -17.86
C THR A 242 0.79 7.71 -16.51
N ARG A 243 1.32 8.89 -16.20
CA ARG A 243 0.93 9.68 -15.04
C ARG A 243 -0.15 10.67 -15.42
N ILE A 244 -1.27 10.67 -14.68
CA ILE A 244 -2.39 11.61 -14.83
C ILE A 244 -2.52 12.37 -13.51
N GLU A 245 -2.43 13.69 -13.54
CA GLU A 245 -2.42 14.53 -12.35
C GLU A 245 -3.47 15.63 -12.44
N SER A 246 -4.32 15.75 -11.41
CA SER A 246 -5.25 16.84 -11.21
C SER A 246 -4.81 17.64 -9.99
N ARG A 247 -4.47 18.91 -10.17
CA ARG A 247 -4.15 19.84 -9.07
C ARG A 247 -5.43 20.49 -8.58
N CYS A 248 -5.70 20.36 -7.29
CA CYS A 248 -6.95 20.80 -6.70
C CYS A 248 -6.77 22.07 -5.89
N PRO A 249 -7.70 23.05 -5.99
CA PRO A 249 -7.55 24.38 -5.38
C PRO A 249 -7.34 24.37 -3.87
N ARG A 250 -7.82 23.31 -3.17
CA ARG A 250 -7.71 23.15 -1.72
C ARG A 250 -6.54 22.25 -1.28
N GLY A 251 -5.58 21.99 -2.17
CA GLY A 251 -4.41 21.18 -1.88
C GLY A 251 -4.68 19.67 -1.84
N GLY A 252 -5.85 19.22 -2.26
CA GLY A 252 -6.22 17.79 -2.31
C GLY A 252 -5.87 17.14 -3.66
N ASP A 253 -4.64 17.31 -4.16
CA ASP A 253 -4.22 16.77 -5.47
C ASP A 253 -4.55 15.31 -5.65
N VAL A 254 -5.00 14.92 -6.85
CA VAL A 254 -5.34 13.55 -7.20
C VAL A 254 -4.45 13.09 -8.35
N VAL A 255 -3.70 12.03 -8.15
CA VAL A 255 -2.74 11.51 -9.12
C VAL A 255 -3.02 10.03 -9.40
N LEU A 256 -3.05 9.66 -10.67
CA LEU A 256 -3.09 8.28 -11.11
C LEU A 256 -1.82 7.93 -11.88
N TYR A 257 -1.15 6.86 -11.46
CA TYR A 257 -0.18 6.14 -12.27
C TYR A 257 -0.89 4.96 -12.90
N ARG A 258 -1.23 5.09 -14.16
CA ARG A 258 -1.81 4.02 -14.98
C ARG A 258 -0.66 3.17 -15.51
N ILE A 259 -0.62 1.91 -15.09
CA ILE A 259 0.36 0.95 -15.57
C ILE A 259 -0.27 0.23 -16.77
N ASN A 260 0.10 0.65 -17.97
CA ASN A 260 -0.41 0.06 -19.20
C ASN A 260 0.07 -1.39 -19.30
N ASP A 261 -0.82 -2.32 -19.59
CA ASP A 261 -0.62 -3.76 -19.60
C ASP A 261 -0.11 -4.38 -18.29
N GLY A 262 -0.02 -3.57 -17.21
CA GLY A 262 0.35 -4.02 -15.87
C GLY A 262 -0.75 -4.81 -15.18
N GLY A 263 -0.34 -5.78 -14.36
CA GLY A 263 -1.20 -6.66 -13.58
C GLY A 263 -1.47 -6.17 -12.16
N HIS A 264 -1.87 -7.13 -11.28
CA HIS A 264 -2.14 -6.89 -9.86
C HIS A 264 -0.86 -6.86 -9.03
N ARG A 265 0.05 -5.93 -9.34
CA ARG A 265 1.36 -5.79 -8.72
C ARG A 265 1.75 -4.33 -8.50
N MET A 266 2.39 -4.06 -7.36
CA MET A 266 3.03 -2.77 -7.14
C MET A 266 4.25 -2.66 -8.04
N PRO A 267 4.41 -1.58 -8.83
CA PRO A 267 5.59 -1.37 -9.66
C PRO A 267 6.89 -1.43 -8.86
N GLY A 268 7.95 -2.01 -9.45
CA GLY A 268 9.28 -2.10 -8.83
C GLY A 268 9.36 -2.97 -7.58
N SER A 269 8.26 -3.66 -7.18
CA SER A 269 8.31 -4.57 -6.04
C SER A 269 9.14 -5.82 -6.37
N PHE A 270 9.83 -6.34 -5.35
CA PHE A 270 10.63 -7.56 -5.53
C PHE A 270 9.71 -8.78 -5.68
N SER A 271 9.90 -9.56 -6.74
CA SER A 271 9.23 -10.84 -6.89
C SER A 271 9.78 -11.83 -5.86
N ASP A 272 8.90 -12.60 -5.21
CA ASP A 272 9.36 -13.73 -4.42
C ASP A 272 9.95 -14.79 -5.39
N ALA A 273 11.26 -14.96 -5.35
CA ALA A 273 11.98 -15.92 -6.20
C ALA A 273 11.48 -17.38 -6.06
N ARG A 274 10.64 -17.66 -5.06
CA ARG A 274 10.04 -18.97 -4.81
C ARG A 274 8.86 -19.33 -5.73
N PHE A 275 8.25 -18.33 -6.44
CA PHE A 275 7.06 -18.58 -7.27
C PHE A 275 7.06 -17.82 -8.60
N PRO A 276 8.07 -17.96 -9.47
CA PRO A 276 8.24 -16.99 -10.55
C PRO A 276 7.16 -17.02 -11.63
N ARG A 277 6.67 -18.17 -12.07
CA ARG A 277 5.77 -18.25 -13.24
C ARG A 277 4.30 -18.47 -12.95
N ALA A 278 3.95 -19.19 -11.89
CA ALA A 278 2.54 -19.42 -11.53
C ALA A 278 1.88 -18.16 -10.96
N VAL A 279 2.66 -17.33 -10.25
CA VAL A 279 2.22 -16.04 -9.72
C VAL A 279 2.03 -15.03 -10.85
N ASP A 280 2.91 -15.02 -11.86
CA ASP A 280 2.78 -14.14 -13.03
C ASP A 280 1.51 -14.44 -13.82
N PHE A 281 1.16 -15.70 -13.97
CA PHE A 281 -0.10 -16.10 -14.61
C PHE A 281 -1.34 -15.62 -13.82
N MET A 282 -1.27 -15.59 -12.49
CA MET A 282 -2.39 -15.20 -11.62
C MET A 282 -2.52 -13.69 -11.41
N LEU A 283 -1.40 -12.98 -11.38
CA LEU A 283 -1.35 -11.55 -11.05
C LEU A 283 -1.11 -10.65 -12.26
N GLY A 284 -0.75 -11.20 -13.40
CA GLY A 284 -0.39 -10.45 -14.60
C GLY A 284 1.01 -9.83 -14.58
N PRO A 285 1.39 -9.08 -15.62
CA PRO A 285 2.71 -8.46 -15.76
C PRO A 285 3.03 -7.46 -14.67
N GLN A 286 4.32 -7.32 -14.35
CA GLN A 286 4.82 -6.33 -13.41
C GLN A 286 5.61 -5.27 -14.15
N ASN A 287 5.41 -4.00 -13.81
CA ASN A 287 6.18 -2.89 -14.33
C ASN A 287 7.47 -2.69 -13.53
N HIS A 288 8.56 -2.43 -14.23
CA HIS A 288 9.88 -2.16 -13.69
C HIS A 288 10.43 -0.77 -14.09
N ASP A 289 9.70 0.04 -14.86
CA ASP A 289 10.09 1.41 -15.21
C ASP A 289 10.16 2.32 -14.00
N ILE A 290 9.33 2.07 -13.01
CA ILE A 290 9.25 2.87 -11.80
C ILE A 290 9.32 2.00 -10.54
N ASP A 291 9.83 2.59 -9.46
CA ASP A 291 9.71 2.04 -8.11
C ASP A 291 8.51 2.69 -7.41
N GLY A 292 7.53 1.87 -7.03
CA GLY A 292 6.29 2.35 -6.43
C GLY A 292 6.50 3.09 -5.12
N ALA A 293 7.44 2.67 -4.26
CA ALA A 293 7.71 3.36 -2.99
C ALA A 293 8.38 4.73 -3.23
N GLU A 294 9.31 4.80 -4.18
CA GLU A 294 9.96 6.07 -4.58
C GLU A 294 8.95 7.07 -5.13
N VAL A 295 8.06 6.61 -6.01
CA VAL A 295 6.99 7.44 -6.60
C VAL A 295 6.03 7.93 -5.51
N ILE A 296 5.59 7.04 -4.61
CA ILE A 296 4.70 7.39 -3.51
C ILE A 296 5.37 8.41 -2.57
N TRP A 297 6.63 8.19 -2.21
CA TRP A 297 7.35 9.14 -1.39
C TRP A 297 7.55 10.49 -2.11
N GLY A 298 7.88 10.47 -3.39
CA GLY A 298 7.95 11.68 -4.22
C GLY A 298 6.67 12.50 -4.20
N PHE A 299 5.51 11.83 -4.11
CA PHE A 299 4.21 12.48 -3.95
C PHE A 299 4.01 12.97 -2.51
N PHE A 300 4.24 12.14 -1.50
CA PHE A 300 3.99 12.47 -0.09
C PHE A 300 4.76 13.71 0.39
N ARG A 301 6.05 13.82 0.05
CA ARG A 301 6.89 14.95 0.48
C ARG A 301 6.47 16.33 -0.07
N ARG A 302 5.48 16.36 -0.97
CA ARG A 302 4.86 17.61 -1.45
C ARG A 302 3.89 18.21 -0.43
N PHE A 303 3.44 17.41 0.56
CA PHE A 303 2.40 17.74 1.52
C PHE A 303 2.93 17.59 2.95
N PRO A 304 3.67 18.60 3.47
CA PRO A 304 4.18 18.61 4.83
C PRO A 304 3.12 19.06 5.85
#